data_ae647bc21f0ec985fc89ffa1a196af3d
#
_entry.id   ae647bc21f0ec985fc89ffa1a196af3d
#
_cell.length_a   1.000
_cell.length_b   1.000
_cell.length_c   1.000
_cell.angle_alpha   90.00
_cell.angle_beta   90.00
_cell.angle_gamma   90.00
#
_symmetry.space_group_name_H-M   'P 1'
#
loop_
_entity.id
_entity.type
_entity.pdbx_description
1 polymer ?
#
loop_
_entity_poly.entity_id
_entity_poly.type
_entity_poly.pdbx_seq_one_letter_code
_entity_poly.pdbx_strand_id
1 'polypeptide(L)'
;MPENQYSQILFSAGCDAGVVRHCEVVALVASRFSGDSVDDDLVRAGSMMHDIGRSVTHDISHAQTGARICSEHGEPEELTQIVLRHTGAGLDADECTLLGLQPIDCVPQTLEEKIVAHADNLVKGSKVISIEERMMRIPDLSTRSKKRIWRLAMEVELLG
;
A
#
# COMPACT_ATOMS: atom_id res chain seq x y z
N MET A 1 5.93 17.23 -2.29
CA MET A 1 6.33 16.91 -3.69
C MET A 1 5.08 16.87 -4.55
N PRO A 2 5.04 17.56 -5.69
CA PRO A 2 3.90 17.46 -6.60
C PRO A 2 3.73 16.03 -7.12
N GLU A 3 2.49 15.61 -7.35
CA GLU A 3 2.17 14.26 -7.88
C GLU A 3 2.98 13.92 -9.13
N ASN A 4 3.20 14.90 -9.99
CA ASN A 4 3.99 14.74 -11.20
C ASN A 4 5.43 14.24 -10.95
N GLN A 5 6.05 14.64 -9.84
CA GLN A 5 7.41 14.16 -9.52
C GLN A 5 7.41 12.68 -9.13
N TYR A 6 6.41 12.22 -8.39
CA TYR A 6 6.28 10.80 -8.05
C TYR A 6 6.04 9.95 -9.29
N SER A 7 5.17 10.41 -10.20
CA SER A 7 4.92 9.72 -11.46
C SER A 7 6.20 9.57 -12.28
N GLN A 8 7.02 10.60 -12.34
CA GLN A 8 8.33 10.56 -13.02
C GLN A 8 9.28 9.56 -12.35
N ILE A 9 9.31 9.50 -11.03
CA ILE A 9 10.12 8.52 -10.29
C ILE A 9 9.68 7.11 -10.64
N LEU A 10 8.38 6.84 -10.63
CA LEU A 10 7.82 5.52 -10.96
C LEU A 10 8.18 5.10 -12.40
N PHE A 11 8.00 6.00 -13.37
CA PHE A 11 8.37 5.72 -14.77
C PHE A 11 9.88 5.50 -14.90
N SER A 12 10.69 6.30 -14.23
CA SER A 12 12.16 6.14 -14.26
C SER A 12 12.62 4.83 -13.64
N ALA A 13 11.87 4.33 -12.64
CA ALA A 13 12.14 3.03 -12.03
C ALA A 13 11.74 1.86 -12.94
N GLY A 14 10.87 2.08 -13.92
CA GLY A 14 10.40 1.06 -14.86
C GLY A 14 8.96 0.61 -14.66
N CYS A 15 8.18 1.34 -13.86
CA CYS A 15 6.74 1.07 -13.71
C CYS A 15 6.01 1.43 -15.00
N ASP A 16 5.03 0.61 -15.39
CA ASP A 16 4.19 0.92 -16.54
C ASP A 16 3.10 1.97 -16.20
N ALA A 17 2.44 2.48 -17.23
CA ALA A 17 1.41 3.51 -17.08
C ALA A 17 0.23 3.04 -16.20
N GLY A 18 -0.11 1.77 -16.24
CA GLY A 18 -1.19 1.19 -15.41
C GLY A 18 -0.86 1.26 -13.92
N VAL A 19 0.37 0.94 -13.55
CA VAL A 19 0.85 1.03 -12.15
C VAL A 19 0.84 2.48 -11.68
N VAL A 20 1.35 3.39 -12.49
CA VAL A 20 1.38 4.83 -12.14
C VAL A 20 -0.05 5.34 -11.93
N ARG A 21 -0.97 5.03 -12.82
CA ARG A 21 -2.37 5.44 -12.69
C ARG A 21 -3.03 4.86 -11.45
N HIS A 22 -2.77 3.60 -11.13
CA HIS A 22 -3.24 2.98 -9.90
C HIS A 22 -2.79 3.78 -8.67
N CYS A 23 -1.50 4.11 -8.60
CA CYS A 23 -0.96 4.89 -7.49
C CYS A 23 -1.59 6.27 -7.36
N GLU A 24 -1.84 6.95 -8.49
CA GLU A 24 -2.54 8.24 -8.51
C GLU A 24 -3.94 8.13 -7.91
N VAL A 25 -4.69 7.10 -8.28
CA VAL A 25 -6.05 6.87 -7.74
C VAL A 25 -5.99 6.52 -6.26
N VAL A 26 -5.04 5.69 -5.84
CA VAL A 26 -4.84 5.38 -4.41
C VAL A 26 -4.56 6.66 -3.61
N ALA A 27 -3.73 7.56 -4.13
CA ALA A 27 -3.46 8.85 -3.47
C ALA A 27 -4.73 9.70 -3.31
N LEU A 28 -5.59 9.74 -4.32
CA LEU A 28 -6.88 10.43 -4.23
C LEU A 28 -7.81 9.82 -3.17
N VAL A 29 -7.89 8.51 -3.12
CA VAL A 29 -8.71 7.81 -2.11
C VAL A 29 -8.14 8.05 -0.71
N ALA A 30 -6.83 7.91 -0.54
CA ALA A 30 -6.17 8.11 0.75
C ALA A 30 -6.38 9.52 1.31
N SER A 31 -6.47 10.53 0.43
CA SER A 31 -6.67 11.93 0.84
C SER A 31 -7.98 12.16 1.57
N ARG A 32 -8.95 11.24 1.50
CA ARG A 32 -10.21 11.31 2.23
C ARG A 32 -10.03 11.12 3.75
N PHE A 33 -8.92 10.54 4.16
CA PHE A 33 -8.64 10.15 5.54
C PHE A 33 -7.64 11.07 6.23
N SER A 34 -7.61 12.36 5.85
CA SER A 34 -6.78 13.36 6.47
C SER A 34 -7.29 13.73 7.87
N GLY A 35 -6.42 14.28 8.71
CA GLY A 35 -6.79 14.73 10.04
C GLY A 35 -5.58 15.29 10.80
N ASP A 36 -5.85 15.85 11.97
CA ASP A 36 -4.79 16.53 12.77
C ASP A 36 -3.68 15.58 13.22
N SER A 37 -4.00 14.28 13.36
CA SER A 37 -3.06 13.26 13.79
C SER A 37 -2.37 12.54 12.62
N VAL A 38 -2.62 12.96 11.38
CA VAL A 38 -2.14 12.31 10.17
C VAL A 38 -1.16 13.22 9.44
N ASP A 39 -0.02 12.68 9.06
CA ASP A 39 0.92 13.34 8.15
C ASP A 39 0.45 13.15 6.71
N ASP A 40 -0.31 14.14 6.19
CA ASP A 40 -0.90 14.08 4.85
C ASP A 40 0.15 14.00 3.74
N ASP A 41 1.30 14.64 3.94
CA ASP A 41 2.39 14.58 2.95
C ASP A 41 2.99 13.18 2.89
N LEU A 42 3.16 12.53 4.03
CA LEU A 42 3.64 11.14 4.10
C LEU A 42 2.62 10.18 3.48
N VAL A 43 1.33 10.37 3.73
CA VAL A 43 0.26 9.56 3.11
C VAL A 43 0.29 9.70 1.59
N ARG A 44 0.45 10.91 1.08
CA ARG A 44 0.54 11.15 -0.36
C ARG A 44 1.77 10.47 -0.96
N ALA A 45 2.94 10.66 -0.34
CA ALA A 45 4.18 10.03 -0.78
C ALA A 45 4.06 8.50 -0.76
N GLY A 46 3.54 7.94 0.33
CA GLY A 46 3.32 6.50 0.47
C GLY A 46 2.36 5.95 -0.55
N SER A 47 1.26 6.64 -0.80
CA SER A 47 0.27 6.24 -1.81
C SER A 47 0.87 6.21 -3.21
N MET A 48 1.64 7.22 -3.57
CA MET A 48 2.28 7.28 -4.89
C MET A 48 3.40 6.24 -5.04
N MET A 49 4.11 5.90 -3.98
CA MET A 49 5.29 5.05 -4.04
C MET A 49 5.02 3.58 -3.65
N HIS A 50 3.83 3.26 -3.12
CA HIS A 50 3.59 1.93 -2.53
C HIS A 50 3.87 0.77 -3.49
N ASP A 51 3.60 0.95 -4.77
CA ASP A 51 3.75 -0.09 -5.80
C ASP A 51 5.03 0.02 -6.62
N ILE A 52 6.03 0.80 -6.17
CA ILE A 52 7.30 0.97 -6.91
C ILE A 52 8.00 -0.38 -7.17
N GLY A 53 7.80 -1.37 -6.31
CA GLY A 53 8.37 -2.71 -6.49
C GLY A 53 7.85 -3.44 -7.74
N ARG A 54 6.74 -2.99 -8.30
CA ARG A 54 6.21 -3.54 -9.56
C ARG A 54 7.07 -3.18 -10.78
N SER A 55 8.04 -2.31 -10.61
CA SER A 55 9.09 -2.09 -11.61
C SER A 55 9.99 -3.32 -11.81
N VAL A 56 10.03 -4.21 -10.82
CA VAL A 56 10.86 -5.42 -10.82
C VAL A 56 10.00 -6.69 -10.90
N THR A 57 8.91 -6.77 -10.15
CA THR A 57 8.05 -7.95 -10.07
C THR A 57 6.59 -7.57 -9.83
N HIS A 58 5.66 -8.40 -10.36
CA HIS A 58 4.23 -8.26 -10.12
C HIS A 58 3.69 -9.27 -9.11
N ASP A 59 4.53 -10.14 -8.56
CA ASP A 59 4.12 -11.13 -7.56
C ASP A 59 4.03 -10.52 -6.15
N ILE A 60 3.70 -11.34 -5.16
CA ILE A 60 3.50 -10.92 -3.77
C ILE A 60 4.76 -10.29 -3.15
N SER A 61 5.93 -10.52 -3.72
CA SER A 61 7.20 -9.95 -3.24
C SER A 61 7.37 -8.47 -3.61
N HIS A 62 6.47 -7.89 -4.40
CA HIS A 62 6.62 -6.49 -4.85
C HIS A 62 6.69 -5.49 -3.70
N ALA A 63 6.02 -5.74 -2.58
CA ALA A 63 6.08 -4.85 -1.42
C ALA A 63 7.45 -4.84 -0.75
N GLN A 64 8.04 -6.02 -0.51
CA GLN A 64 9.40 -6.11 0.04
C GLN A 64 10.45 -5.59 -0.94
N THR A 65 10.29 -5.87 -2.21
CA THR A 65 11.15 -5.33 -3.27
C THR A 65 11.06 -3.80 -3.33
N GLY A 66 9.85 -3.25 -3.26
CA GLY A 66 9.65 -1.80 -3.25
C GLY A 66 10.26 -1.12 -2.04
N ALA A 67 10.12 -1.72 -0.86
CA ALA A 67 10.75 -1.20 0.36
C ALA A 67 12.28 -1.17 0.22
N ARG A 68 12.87 -2.20 -0.35
CA ARG A 68 14.31 -2.25 -0.62
C ARG A 68 14.73 -1.14 -1.59
N ILE A 69 13.99 -0.94 -2.67
CA ILE A 69 14.25 0.15 -3.62
C ILE A 69 14.23 1.51 -2.92
N CYS A 70 13.21 1.78 -2.11
CA CYS A 70 13.10 3.03 -1.37
C CYS A 70 14.29 3.23 -0.41
N SER A 71 14.65 2.19 0.33
CA SER A 71 15.78 2.23 1.26
C SER A 71 17.11 2.50 0.55
N GLU A 72 17.35 1.83 -0.57
CA GLU A 72 18.57 2.01 -1.38
C GLU A 72 18.68 3.41 -1.99
N HIS A 73 17.54 4.07 -2.25
CA HIS A 73 17.50 5.43 -2.77
C HIS A 73 17.48 6.50 -1.66
N GLY A 74 17.62 6.09 -0.39
CA GLY A 74 17.71 7.03 0.71
C GLY A 74 16.39 7.65 1.12
N GLU A 75 15.26 7.03 0.80
CA GLU A 75 13.94 7.50 1.23
C GLU A 75 13.79 7.37 2.75
N PRO A 76 12.97 8.24 3.38
CA PRO A 76 12.73 8.16 4.82
C PRO A 76 12.20 6.79 5.25
N GLU A 77 12.57 6.35 6.44
CA GLU A 77 12.14 5.06 7.00
C GLU A 77 10.61 4.95 7.03
N GLU A 78 9.93 6.02 7.40
CA GLU A 78 8.46 6.05 7.47
C GLU A 78 7.82 5.74 6.13
N LEU A 79 8.38 6.25 5.04
CA LEU A 79 7.92 5.95 3.68
C LEU A 79 8.21 4.49 3.32
N THR A 80 9.39 4.01 3.63
CA THR A 80 9.80 2.64 3.38
C THR A 80 8.87 1.64 4.10
N GLN A 81 8.46 1.94 5.32
CA GLN A 81 7.53 1.10 6.07
C GLN A 81 6.13 1.08 5.45
N ILE A 82 5.65 2.20 4.91
CA ILE A 82 4.38 2.23 4.17
C ILE A 82 4.43 1.27 2.98
N VAL A 83 5.51 1.34 2.20
CA VAL A 83 5.69 0.48 1.02
C VAL A 83 5.74 -0.99 1.44
N LEU A 84 6.48 -1.30 2.50
CA LEU A 84 6.64 -2.67 3.01
C LEU A 84 5.30 -3.28 3.46
N ARG A 85 4.41 -2.49 4.04
CA ARG A 85 3.24 -2.95 4.80
C ARG A 85 1.90 -2.74 4.09
N HIS A 86 1.91 -2.45 2.78
CA HIS A 86 0.68 -2.05 2.09
C HIS A 86 -0.17 -3.22 1.56
N THR A 87 0.36 -4.42 1.44
CA THR A 87 -0.36 -5.54 0.81
C THR A 87 -1.53 -6.01 1.68
N GLY A 88 -2.75 -5.84 1.20
CA GLY A 88 -3.97 -6.18 1.93
C GLY A 88 -4.06 -5.39 3.24
N ALA A 89 -4.04 -6.07 4.38
CA ALA A 89 -3.87 -5.48 5.70
C ALA A 89 -2.54 -5.91 6.31
N GLY A 90 -1.54 -6.16 5.46
CA GLY A 90 -0.22 -6.61 5.82
C GLY A 90 -0.11 -8.12 5.94
N LEU A 91 1.12 -8.55 6.11
CA LEU A 91 1.50 -9.96 6.31
C LEU A 91 2.40 -10.02 7.54
N ASP A 92 2.11 -10.92 8.48
CA ASP A 92 3.02 -11.16 9.60
C ASP A 92 4.22 -12.01 9.16
N ALA A 93 5.20 -12.19 10.05
CA ALA A 93 6.42 -12.92 9.73
C ALA A 93 6.15 -14.38 9.34
N ASP A 94 5.18 -15.03 9.97
CA ASP A 94 4.83 -16.41 9.66
C ASP A 94 4.17 -16.52 8.29
N GLU A 95 3.26 -15.58 7.97
CA GLU A 95 2.63 -15.50 6.65
C GLU A 95 3.67 -15.26 5.56
N CYS A 96 4.63 -14.36 5.81
CA CYS A 96 5.74 -14.12 4.89
C CYS A 96 6.54 -15.40 4.64
N THR A 97 6.86 -16.16 5.70
CA THR A 97 7.57 -17.45 5.57
C THR A 97 6.81 -18.43 4.69
N LEU A 98 5.49 -18.56 4.90
CA LEU A 98 4.65 -19.45 4.10
C LEU A 98 4.60 -19.06 2.63
N LEU A 99 4.75 -17.77 2.31
CA LEU A 99 4.75 -17.25 0.95
C LEU A 99 6.13 -17.18 0.31
N GLY A 100 7.16 -17.64 1.01
CA GLY A 100 8.54 -17.61 0.49
C GLY A 100 9.17 -16.22 0.53
N LEU A 101 8.63 -15.32 1.34
CA LEU A 101 9.14 -13.97 1.53
C LEU A 101 10.10 -13.90 2.72
N GLN A 102 10.80 -12.78 2.87
CA GLN A 102 11.59 -12.50 4.07
C GLN A 102 10.69 -12.55 5.30
N PRO A 103 11.09 -13.29 6.37
CA PRO A 103 10.23 -13.52 7.55
C PRO A 103 10.26 -12.31 8.50
N ILE A 104 9.71 -11.20 8.06
CA ILE A 104 9.62 -9.96 8.82
C ILE A 104 8.16 -9.55 8.97
N ASP A 105 7.86 -8.78 10.02
CA ASP A 105 6.51 -8.28 10.25
C ASP A 105 6.19 -7.13 9.29
N CYS A 106 5.22 -7.37 8.42
CA CYS A 106 4.75 -6.42 7.41
C CYS A 106 3.29 -6.00 7.66
N VAL A 107 2.86 -5.93 8.92
CA VAL A 107 1.51 -5.48 9.30
C VAL A 107 1.53 -3.97 9.58
N PRO A 108 0.59 -3.18 9.00
CA PRO A 108 0.53 -1.74 9.25
C PRO A 108 0.43 -1.40 10.74
N GLN A 109 1.23 -0.43 11.18
CA GLN A 109 1.34 0.00 12.58
C GLN A 109 0.88 1.44 12.77
N THR A 110 1.36 2.38 11.95
CA THR A 110 1.02 3.79 12.05
C THR A 110 -0.29 4.11 11.33
N LEU A 111 -0.89 5.27 11.64
CA LEU A 111 -2.09 5.72 10.93
C LEU A 111 -1.84 5.85 9.44
N GLU A 112 -0.71 6.42 9.06
CA GLU A 112 -0.33 6.64 7.67
C GLU A 112 -0.20 5.29 6.92
N GLU A 113 0.45 4.30 7.53
CA GLU A 113 0.54 2.95 6.96
C GLU A 113 -0.84 2.32 6.78
N LYS A 114 -1.71 2.46 7.77
CA LYS A 114 -3.07 1.92 7.74
C LYS A 114 -3.93 2.61 6.66
N ILE A 115 -3.81 3.92 6.54
CA ILE A 115 -4.55 4.68 5.53
C ILE A 115 -4.15 4.24 4.12
N VAL A 116 -2.86 4.13 3.84
CA VAL A 116 -2.39 3.72 2.51
C VAL A 116 -2.81 2.29 2.19
N ALA A 117 -2.65 1.36 3.12
CA ALA A 117 -3.06 -0.04 2.91
C ALA A 117 -4.57 -0.15 2.66
N HIS A 118 -5.39 0.58 3.43
CA HIS A 118 -6.84 0.60 3.23
C HIS A 118 -7.21 1.25 1.89
N ALA A 119 -6.61 2.38 1.55
CA ALA A 119 -6.87 3.04 0.28
C ALA A 119 -6.54 2.14 -0.91
N ASP A 120 -5.42 1.41 -0.85
CA ASP A 120 -5.06 0.43 -1.88
C ASP A 120 -6.12 -0.66 -2.03
N ASN A 121 -6.68 -1.15 -0.92
CA ASN A 121 -7.77 -2.12 -0.94
C ASN A 121 -9.05 -1.60 -1.62
N LEU A 122 -9.25 -0.29 -1.67
CA LEU A 122 -10.40 0.34 -2.30
C LEU A 122 -10.19 0.69 -3.78
N VAL A 123 -9.08 0.27 -4.37
CA VAL A 123 -8.77 0.56 -5.77
C VAL A 123 -8.40 -0.73 -6.50
N LYS A 124 -9.16 -1.08 -7.53
CA LYS A 124 -8.89 -2.20 -8.44
C LYS A 124 -8.45 -1.64 -9.79
N GLY A 125 -7.18 -1.84 -10.14
CA GLY A 125 -6.60 -1.16 -11.29
C GLY A 125 -6.63 0.35 -11.08
N SER A 126 -7.42 1.08 -11.85
CA SER A 126 -7.67 2.51 -11.65
C SER A 126 -9.11 2.83 -11.22
N LYS A 127 -9.88 1.81 -10.83
CA LYS A 127 -11.29 1.93 -10.46
C LYS A 127 -11.44 1.88 -8.94
N VAL A 128 -12.17 2.82 -8.36
CA VAL A 128 -12.55 2.80 -6.94
C VAL A 128 -13.65 1.78 -6.72
N ILE A 129 -13.48 0.93 -5.73
CA ILE A 129 -14.45 -0.10 -5.32
C ILE A 129 -14.79 0.05 -3.84
N SER A 130 -15.87 -0.58 -3.40
CA SER A 130 -16.21 -0.64 -1.97
C SER A 130 -15.39 -1.73 -1.27
N ILE A 131 -15.31 -1.65 0.07
CA ILE A 131 -14.66 -2.72 0.84
C ILE A 131 -15.43 -4.05 0.69
N GLU A 132 -16.75 -4.00 0.58
CA GLU A 132 -17.57 -5.19 0.36
C GLU A 132 -17.23 -5.85 -0.98
N GLU A 133 -17.10 -5.05 -2.04
CA GLU A 133 -16.67 -5.55 -3.35
C GLU A 133 -15.27 -6.15 -3.28
N ARG A 134 -14.35 -5.49 -2.55
CA ARG A 134 -12.99 -6.02 -2.32
C ARG A 134 -13.04 -7.39 -1.65
N MET A 135 -13.84 -7.53 -0.59
CA MET A 135 -13.98 -8.80 0.12
C MET A 135 -14.51 -9.92 -0.78
N MET A 136 -15.41 -9.60 -1.70
CA MET A 136 -15.93 -10.56 -2.69
C MET A 136 -14.87 -11.01 -3.70
N ARG A 137 -13.84 -10.19 -3.95
CA ARG A 137 -12.78 -10.47 -4.91
C ARG A 137 -11.62 -11.29 -4.33
N ILE A 138 -11.63 -11.55 -3.02
CA ILE A 138 -10.58 -12.27 -2.32
C ILE A 138 -11.11 -13.51 -1.56
N PRO A 139 -11.97 -14.35 -2.17
CA PRO A 139 -12.58 -15.48 -1.46
C PRO A 139 -11.55 -16.52 -0.98
N ASP A 140 -10.41 -16.62 -1.67
CA ASP A 140 -9.38 -17.63 -1.41
C ASP A 140 -8.38 -17.22 -0.33
N LEU A 141 -8.42 -15.97 0.15
CA LEU A 141 -7.60 -15.56 1.28
C LEU A 141 -8.05 -16.27 2.56
N SER A 142 -7.11 -16.48 3.48
CA SER A 142 -7.42 -17.06 4.78
C SER A 142 -8.44 -16.20 5.54
N THR A 143 -9.21 -16.83 6.43
CA THR A 143 -10.14 -16.13 7.32
C THR A 143 -9.40 -15.07 8.15
N ARG A 144 -8.18 -15.38 8.59
CA ARG A 144 -7.34 -14.46 9.36
C ARG A 144 -7.01 -13.20 8.56
N SER A 145 -6.59 -13.34 7.29
CA SER A 145 -6.30 -12.21 6.40
C SER A 145 -7.54 -11.38 6.11
N LYS A 146 -8.67 -12.02 5.84
CA LYS A 146 -9.96 -11.33 5.61
C LYS A 146 -10.39 -10.52 6.82
N LYS A 147 -10.29 -11.08 8.01
CA LYS A 147 -10.62 -10.35 9.26
C LYS A 147 -9.72 -9.16 9.47
N ARG A 148 -8.42 -9.29 9.18
CA ARG A 148 -7.47 -8.19 9.31
C ARG A 148 -7.81 -7.05 8.35
N ILE A 149 -8.16 -7.37 7.09
CA ILE A 149 -8.58 -6.39 6.09
C ILE A 149 -9.86 -5.66 6.55
N TRP A 150 -10.84 -6.40 7.05
CA TRP A 150 -12.09 -5.82 7.53
C TRP A 150 -11.87 -4.90 8.76
N ARG A 151 -11.06 -5.32 9.71
CA ARG A 151 -10.71 -4.50 10.87
C ARG A 151 -9.97 -3.23 10.48
N LEU A 152 -9.04 -3.34 9.53
CA LEU A 152 -8.32 -2.18 8.99
C LEU A 152 -9.31 -1.19 8.38
N ALA A 153 -10.26 -1.66 7.58
CA ALA A 153 -11.29 -0.83 6.97
C ALA A 153 -12.11 -0.09 8.05
N MET A 154 -12.58 -0.79 9.07
CA MET A 154 -13.35 -0.17 10.15
C MET A 154 -12.54 0.90 10.89
N GLU A 155 -11.28 0.61 11.18
CA GLU A 155 -10.39 1.52 11.90
C GLU A 155 -10.14 2.80 11.11
N VAL A 156 -9.82 2.69 9.81
CA VAL A 156 -9.53 3.85 8.95
C VAL A 156 -10.79 4.66 8.63
N GLU A 157 -11.91 4.00 8.36
CA GLU A 157 -13.17 4.69 8.05
C GLU A 157 -13.66 5.56 9.22
N LEU A 158 -13.28 5.24 10.46
CA LEU A 158 -13.61 6.07 11.62
C LEU A 158 -12.83 7.39 11.66
N LEU A 159 -11.76 7.53 10.86
CA LEU A 159 -10.99 8.77 10.76
C LEU A 159 -11.65 9.80 9.85
N GLY A 160 -12.44 9.33 8.88
CA GLY A 160 -13.05 10.15 7.82
C GLY A 160 -14.33 10.90 8.17
#